data_ba74bcdf2253a7828c9b60ddb9d013ed
#
_entry.id   ba74bcdf2253a7828c9b60ddb9d013ed
#
_cell.length_a   1.000
_cell.length_b   1.000
_cell.length_c   1.000
_cell.angle_alpha   90.00
_cell.angle_beta   90.00
_cell.angle_gamma   90.00
#
_symmetry.space_group_name_H-M   'P 1'
#
loop_
_entity.id
_entity.type
_entity.pdbx_description
1 polymer ?
#
loop_
_entity_poly.entity_id
_entity_poly.type
_entity_poly.pdbx_seq_one_letter_code
_entity_poly.pdbx_strand_id
1 'polypeptide(L)' 'MTKVSIASAPKFQMGSEEFGPYENSTAELPAYAAAYLVLKGRASLTA' A
#
# COMPACT_ATOMS: atom_id res chain seq x y z
N MET A 1 0.01 -6.52 -10.57
CA MET A 1 -0.28 -5.59 -9.44
C MET A 1 -1.01 -6.35 -8.36
N THR A 2 -0.79 -5.96 -7.14
CA THR A 2 -1.40 -6.60 -5.98
C THR A 2 -2.43 -5.65 -5.38
N LYS A 3 -3.64 -6.15 -5.18
CA LYS A 3 -4.69 -5.34 -4.57
C LYS A 3 -4.63 -5.49 -3.05
N VAL A 4 -4.63 -4.36 -2.35
CA VAL A 4 -4.57 -4.36 -0.90
C VAL A 4 -5.62 -3.43 -0.35
N SER A 5 -6.09 -3.76 0.84
CA SER A 5 -6.99 -2.90 1.59
C SER A 5 -6.15 -2.13 2.61
N ILE A 6 -6.20 -0.83 2.54
CA ILE A 6 -5.35 0.03 3.36
C ILE A 6 -6.20 0.79 4.36
N ALA A 7 -5.91 0.58 5.63
CA ALA A 7 -6.63 1.28 6.69
C ALA A 7 -6.15 2.72 6.77
N SER A 8 -4.86 2.92 6.85
CA SER A 8 -4.29 4.25 6.93
C SER A 8 -2.81 4.16 6.58
N ALA A 9 -2.38 4.97 5.64
CA ALA A 9 -0.99 5.00 5.25
C ALA A 9 -0.62 6.42 4.83
N PRO A 10 0.47 6.98 5.39
CA PRO A 10 0.93 8.29 4.96
C PRO A 10 1.56 8.18 3.58
N LYS A 11 1.78 9.33 2.96
CA LYS A 11 2.46 9.38 1.69
C LYS A 11 3.86 8.79 1.83
N PHE A 12 4.24 7.97 0.87
CA PHE A 12 5.57 7.37 0.90
C PHE A 12 6.11 7.22 -0.51
N GLN A 13 7.41 7.04 -0.60
CA GLN A 13 8.09 6.93 -1.88
C GLN A 13 9.01 5.71 -1.86
N MET A 14 8.97 4.94 -2.93
CA MET A 14 9.83 3.77 -3.08
C MET A 14 10.47 3.82 -4.46
N GLY A 15 11.79 3.94 -4.48
CA GLY A 15 12.50 4.07 -5.73
C GLY A 15 12.11 5.35 -6.43
N SER A 16 11.68 5.25 -7.67
CA SER A 16 11.25 6.40 -8.44
C SER A 16 9.73 6.56 -8.41
N GLU A 17 9.04 5.70 -7.66
CA GLU A 17 7.59 5.73 -7.58
C GLU A 17 7.15 6.41 -6.29
N GLU A 18 6.14 7.25 -6.40
CA GLU A 18 5.58 7.94 -5.25
C GLU A 18 4.15 7.49 -5.07
N PHE A 19 3.82 7.09 -3.86
CA PHE A 19 2.47 6.62 -3.54
C PHE A 19 1.81 7.61 -2.61
N GLY A 20 0.60 8.00 -2.94
CA GLY A 20 -0.11 8.98 -2.18
C GLY A 20 -0.65 8.42 -0.88
N PRO A 21 -1.10 9.31 0.01
CA PRO A 21 -1.68 8.83 1.24
C PRO A 21 -2.95 8.04 0.98
N TYR A 22 -3.14 7.00 1.75
CA TYR A 22 -4.32 6.15 1.63
C TYR A 22 -5.05 6.10 2.97
N GLU A 23 -6.36 6.07 2.90
CA GLU A 23 -7.17 6.01 4.10
C GLU A 23 -8.45 5.26 3.80
N ASN A 24 -8.64 4.13 4.47
CA ASN A 24 -9.84 3.30 4.29
C ASN A 24 -10.13 3.01 2.83
N SER A 25 -9.10 2.68 2.07
CA SER A 25 -9.28 2.48 0.65
C SER A 25 -8.60 1.21 0.19
N THR A 26 -8.95 0.82 -1.04
CA THR A 26 -8.35 -0.32 -1.69
C THR A 26 -7.54 0.20 -2.86
N ALA A 27 -6.32 -0.27 -3.00
CA ALA A 27 -5.46 0.19 -4.08
C ALA A 27 -4.70 -0.97 -4.68
N GLU A 28 -4.35 -0.83 -5.94
CA GLU A 28 -3.51 -1.80 -6.63
C GLU A 28 -2.09 -1.27 -6.64
N LEU A 29 -1.20 -2.02 -6.03
CA LEU A 29 0.18 -1.61 -5.89
C LEU A 29 1.11 -2.71 -6.38
N PRO A 30 2.33 -2.35 -6.81
CA PRO A 30 3.33 -3.36 -7.10
C PRO A 30 3.57 -4.24 -5.87
N ALA A 31 4.01 -5.46 -6.09
CA ALA A 31 4.20 -6.40 -4.99
C ALA A 31 5.10 -5.84 -3.90
N TYR A 32 6.15 -5.12 -4.28
CA TYR A 32 7.07 -4.58 -3.28
C TYR A 32 6.40 -3.52 -2.40
N ALA A 33 5.55 -2.68 -2.98
CA ALA A 33 4.87 -1.66 -2.21
C ALA A 33 3.79 -2.27 -1.33
N ALA A 34 3.08 -3.27 -1.85
CA ALA A 34 2.08 -3.98 -1.08
C ALA A 34 2.71 -4.67 0.12
N ALA A 35 3.85 -5.34 -0.09
CA ALA A 35 4.55 -6.01 0.99
C ALA A 35 5.01 -5.02 2.05
N TYR A 36 5.47 -3.85 1.62
CA TYR A 36 5.91 -2.81 2.53
C TYR A 36 4.78 -2.41 3.49
N LEU A 37 3.60 -2.15 2.93
CA LEU A 37 2.47 -1.72 3.75
C LEU A 37 1.97 -2.83 4.66
N VAL A 38 1.98 -4.06 4.19
CA VAL A 38 1.56 -5.19 5.00
C VAL A 38 2.51 -5.38 6.17
N LEU A 39 3.81 -5.28 5.92
CA LEU A 39 4.82 -5.43 6.97
C LEU A 39 4.71 -4.32 8.00
N LYS A 40 4.30 -3.14 7.58
CA LYS A 40 4.10 -2.03 8.51
C LYS A 40 2.80 -2.16 9.29
N GLY A 41 1.95 -3.11 8.92
CA GLY A 41 0.68 -3.29 9.59
C GLY A 41 -0.36 -2.26 9.17
N ARG A 42 -0.18 -1.63 8.03
CA ARG A 42 -1.08 -0.58 7.58
C ARG A 42 -2.01 -1.04 6.47
N ALA A 43 -1.79 -2.23 5.95
CA ALA A 43 -2.62 -2.76 4.88
C ALA A 43 -2.75 -4.26 5.03
N SER A 44 -3.79 -4.79 4.40
CA SER A 44 -4.02 -6.22 4.33
C SER A 44 -4.18 -6.63 2.88
N LEU A 45 -3.71 -7.82 2.56
CA LEU A 45 -3.93 -8.35 1.22
C LEU A 45 -5.40 -8.66 1.05
N THR A 46 -5.92 -8.29 -0.11
CA THR A 46 -7.31 -8.63 -0.42
C THR A 46 -7.31 -9.53 -1.64
N ALA A 47 -8.14 -10.53 -1.60
CA ALA A 47 -8.24 -11.51 -2.68
C ALA A 47 -8.96 -10.91 -3.88
#